data_1284766c3a3b39f3e1da91b53b93a176
#
_entry.id   1284766c3a3b39f3e1da91b53b93a176
#
_cell.length_a   1.000
_cell.length_b   1.000
_cell.length_c   1.000
_cell.angle_alpha   90.00
_cell.angle_beta   90.00
_cell.angle_gamma   90.00
#
_symmetry.space_group_name_H-M   'P 1'
#
loop_
_entity.id
_entity.type
_entity.pdbx_description
1 polymer ?
#
loop_
_entity_poly.entity_id
_entity_poly.type
_entity_poly.pdbx_seq_one_letter_code
_entity_poly.pdbx_strand_id
1 'polypeptide(L)'
;MEHNQKVEDYMRIIYRLRENGLVRGAYIARELGVTKPTVSVALKEMEAAGYLAIQPDRTVVLTEKGEKIGEYVIKRYETIYRLLTDLGVDKKTAAEDACRMEHGISEESLKALCDLRQFLRVIRRTSSLQRTDE
;
A
#
# COMPACT_ATOMS: atom_id res chain seq x y z
N MET A 1 -8.71 14.08 1.51
CA MET A 1 -8.24 13.85 2.88
C MET A 1 -6.72 13.97 2.91
N GLU A 2 -6.23 14.97 3.56
CA GLU A 2 -4.79 15.16 3.67
C GLU A 2 -4.28 14.39 4.88
N HIS A 3 -3.67 13.25 4.63
CA HIS A 3 -2.89 12.55 5.62
C HIS A 3 -1.43 12.84 5.34
N ASN A 4 -0.61 12.98 6.39
CA ASN A 4 0.80 13.13 6.16
C ASN A 4 1.38 11.79 5.68
N GLN A 5 2.45 11.86 4.93
CA GLN A 5 3.13 10.71 4.33
C GLN A 5 3.50 9.65 5.37
N LYS A 6 3.91 10.07 6.56
CA LYS A 6 4.27 9.17 7.66
C LYS A 6 3.10 8.28 8.09
N VAL A 7 1.90 8.86 8.25
CA VAL A 7 0.68 8.10 8.60
C VAL A 7 0.36 7.11 7.49
N GLU A 8 0.41 7.54 6.24
CA GLU A 8 0.15 6.67 5.08
C GLU A 8 1.11 5.48 5.04
N ASP A 9 2.40 5.71 5.25
CA ASP A 9 3.41 4.65 5.25
C ASP A 9 3.15 3.62 6.35
N TYR A 10 2.84 4.07 7.57
CA TYR A 10 2.53 3.17 8.68
C TYR A 10 1.24 2.39 8.43
N MET A 11 0.18 3.06 7.97
CA MET A 11 -1.10 2.38 7.70
C MET A 11 -0.94 1.32 6.60
N ARG A 12 -0.20 1.62 5.56
CA ARG A 12 0.11 0.67 4.48
C ARG A 12 0.84 -0.57 5.01
N ILE A 13 1.86 -0.37 5.81
CA ILE A 13 2.67 -1.47 6.35
C ILE A 13 1.86 -2.33 7.33
N ILE A 14 1.13 -1.71 8.24
CA ILE A 14 0.29 -2.42 9.19
C ILE A 14 -0.79 -3.21 8.45
N TYR A 15 -1.44 -2.59 7.48
CA TYR A 15 -2.48 -3.22 6.66
C TYR A 15 -1.93 -4.46 5.93
N ARG A 16 -0.72 -4.36 5.40
CA ARG A 16 -0.07 -5.48 4.71
C ARG A 16 0.36 -6.58 5.68
N LEU A 17 1.00 -6.23 6.80
CA LEU A 17 1.51 -7.19 7.76
C LEU A 17 0.42 -8.01 8.43
N ARG A 18 -0.77 -7.44 8.62
CA ARG A 18 -1.88 -8.16 9.28
C ARG A 18 -2.35 -9.40 8.52
N GLU A 19 -2.09 -9.47 7.22
CA GLU A 19 -2.42 -10.65 6.42
C GLU A 19 -1.63 -11.88 6.85
N ASN A 20 -0.44 -11.68 7.42
CA ASN A 20 0.45 -12.74 7.87
C ASN A 20 0.35 -13.04 9.37
N GLY A 21 -0.60 -12.42 10.07
CA GLY A 21 -0.84 -12.63 11.49
C GLY A 21 -0.84 -11.35 12.31
N LEU A 22 -0.54 -11.47 13.59
CA LEU A 22 -0.54 -10.34 14.53
C LEU A 22 0.61 -9.38 14.20
N VAL A 23 0.29 -8.08 14.26
CA VAL A 23 1.27 -7.02 13.96
C VAL A 23 1.86 -6.48 15.26
N ARG A 24 3.19 -6.41 15.31
CA ARG A 24 3.94 -5.84 16.44
C ARG A 24 4.87 -4.74 15.96
N GLY A 25 5.19 -3.80 16.85
CA GLY A 25 6.09 -2.70 16.53
C GLY A 25 7.44 -3.13 15.98
N ALA A 26 7.96 -4.28 16.44
CA ALA A 26 9.23 -4.82 15.95
C ALA A 26 9.18 -5.17 14.45
N TYR A 27 8.05 -5.67 13.96
CA TYR A 27 7.87 -5.99 12.54
C TYR A 27 7.79 -4.73 11.69
N ILE A 28 7.09 -3.71 12.21
CA ILE A 28 6.99 -2.40 11.55
C ILE A 28 8.37 -1.75 11.45
N ALA A 29 9.14 -1.79 12.53
CA ALA A 29 10.49 -1.23 12.57
C ALA A 29 11.39 -1.89 11.51
N ARG A 30 11.28 -3.20 11.35
CA ARG A 30 12.03 -3.96 10.35
C ARG A 30 11.66 -3.54 8.94
N GLU A 31 10.37 -3.44 8.64
CA GLU A 31 9.89 -3.05 7.32
C GLU A 31 10.27 -1.62 6.94
N LEU A 32 10.23 -0.71 7.91
CA LEU A 32 10.58 0.69 7.69
C LEU A 32 12.09 0.96 7.74
N GLY A 33 12.88 0.04 8.28
CA GLY A 33 14.31 0.25 8.47
C GLY A 33 14.61 1.32 9.53
N VAL A 34 13.76 1.43 10.55
CA VAL A 34 13.93 2.38 11.66
C VAL A 34 14.02 1.65 12.99
N THR A 35 14.37 2.38 14.05
CA THR A 35 14.51 1.78 15.39
C THR A 35 13.16 1.50 16.03
N LYS A 36 13.13 0.53 16.96
CA LYS A 36 11.92 0.22 17.74
C LYS A 36 11.42 1.42 18.57
N PRO A 37 12.27 2.22 19.24
CA PRO A 37 11.82 3.42 19.93
C PRO A 37 11.13 4.43 19.00
N THR A 38 11.63 4.62 17.80
CA THR A 38 11.02 5.50 16.78
C THR A 38 9.60 5.02 16.45
N VAL A 39 9.42 3.73 16.21
CA VAL A 39 8.10 3.13 15.95
C VAL A 39 7.19 3.28 17.15
N SER A 40 7.68 3.02 18.37
CA SER A 40 6.88 3.14 19.60
C SER A 40 6.29 4.53 19.76
N VAL A 41 7.09 5.58 19.54
CA VAL A 41 6.62 6.97 19.60
C VAL A 41 5.56 7.23 18.51
N ALA A 42 5.83 6.81 17.27
CA ALA A 42 4.90 7.01 16.15
C ALA A 42 3.56 6.29 16.38
N LEU A 43 3.60 5.06 16.88
CA LEU A 43 2.38 4.29 17.15
C LEU A 43 1.51 4.94 18.23
N LYS A 44 2.12 5.50 19.26
CA LYS A 44 1.38 6.21 20.32
C LYS A 44 0.71 7.48 19.77
N GLU A 45 1.40 8.22 18.93
CA GLU A 45 0.83 9.39 18.25
C GLU A 45 -0.36 9.01 17.38
N MET A 46 -0.24 7.92 16.63
CA MET A 46 -1.29 7.42 15.74
C MET A 46 -2.47 6.84 16.52
N GLU A 47 -2.22 6.21 17.67
CA GLU A 47 -3.27 5.76 18.57
C GLU A 47 -4.07 6.96 19.11
N ALA A 48 -3.37 7.99 19.55
CA ALA A 48 -4.00 9.23 20.02
C ALA A 48 -4.84 9.91 18.92
N ALA A 49 -4.40 9.82 17.68
CA ALA A 49 -5.13 10.35 16.52
C ALA A 49 -6.28 9.45 16.03
N GLY A 50 -6.44 8.26 16.61
CA GLY A 50 -7.56 7.36 16.31
C GLY A 50 -7.36 6.42 15.13
N TYR A 51 -6.14 6.24 14.65
CA TYR A 51 -5.87 5.37 13.50
C TYR A 51 -5.68 3.89 13.88
N LEU A 52 -5.25 3.63 15.10
CA LEU A 52 -4.95 2.28 15.57
C LEU A 52 -5.16 2.18 17.07
N ALA A 53 -5.13 0.96 17.58
CA ALA A 53 -5.13 0.66 19.01
C ALA A 53 -3.96 -0.29 19.32
N ILE A 54 -3.24 0.01 20.40
CA ILE A 54 -2.18 -0.86 20.91
C ILE A 54 -2.80 -1.72 22.02
N GLN A 55 -2.82 -3.03 21.81
CA GLN A 55 -3.41 -3.98 22.75
C GLN A 55 -2.48 -4.22 23.96
N PRO A 56 -2.99 -4.78 25.08
CA PRO A 56 -2.17 -5.08 26.24
C PRO A 56 -0.98 -5.99 25.95
N ASP A 57 -1.08 -6.89 24.98
CA ASP A 57 0.00 -7.77 24.51
C ASP A 57 0.93 -7.09 23.49
N ARG A 58 0.77 -5.77 23.29
CA ARG A 58 1.55 -4.93 22.38
C ARG A 58 1.28 -5.19 20.89
N THR A 59 0.26 -5.96 20.55
CA THR A 59 -0.17 -6.07 19.15
C THR A 59 -0.87 -4.78 18.72
N VAL A 60 -0.74 -4.45 17.44
CA VAL A 60 -1.32 -3.26 16.85
C VAL A 60 -2.52 -3.65 16.00
N VAL A 61 -3.66 -3.03 16.26
CA VAL A 61 -4.91 -3.27 15.52
C VAL A 61 -5.37 -1.96 14.92
N LEU A 62 -5.72 -1.96 13.63
CA LEU A 62 -6.24 -0.78 12.96
C LEU A 62 -7.69 -0.52 13.40
N THR A 63 -8.02 0.75 13.62
CA THR A 63 -9.40 1.20 13.75
C THR A 63 -10.02 1.24 12.34
N GLU A 64 -11.34 1.44 12.28
CA GLU A 64 -12.02 1.63 10.99
C GLU A 64 -11.39 2.78 10.19
N LYS A 65 -11.05 3.89 10.86
CA LYS A 65 -10.35 5.02 10.24
C LYS A 65 -8.99 4.63 9.67
N GLY A 66 -8.22 3.86 10.42
CA GLY A 66 -6.91 3.36 9.97
C GLY A 66 -7.02 2.38 8.81
N GLU A 67 -8.01 1.48 8.85
CA GLU A 67 -8.25 0.52 7.77
C GLU A 67 -8.57 1.20 6.44
N LYS A 68 -9.41 2.22 6.46
CA LYS A 68 -9.76 2.98 5.26
C LYS A 68 -8.54 3.64 4.63
N ILE A 69 -7.65 4.20 5.45
CA ILE A 69 -6.40 4.79 4.95
C ILE A 69 -5.49 3.73 4.37
N GLY A 70 -5.27 2.62 5.08
CA GLY A 70 -4.43 1.52 4.60
C GLY A 70 -4.93 0.94 3.29
N GLU A 71 -6.22 0.69 3.17
CA GLU A 71 -6.83 0.20 1.95
C GLU A 71 -6.66 1.18 0.78
N TYR A 72 -6.89 2.46 1.03
CA TYR A 72 -6.72 3.52 0.04
C TYR A 72 -5.29 3.61 -0.48
N VAL A 73 -4.32 3.63 0.43
CA VAL A 73 -2.89 3.72 0.07
C VAL A 73 -2.42 2.47 -0.67
N ILE A 74 -2.87 1.28 -0.25
CA ILE A 74 -2.50 0.04 -0.92
C ILE A 74 -3.06 -0.01 -2.34
N LYS A 75 -4.30 0.40 -2.55
CA LYS A 75 -4.88 0.46 -3.90
C LYS A 75 -4.09 1.39 -4.81
N ARG A 76 -3.67 2.54 -4.33
CA ARG A 76 -2.83 3.48 -5.08
C ARG A 76 -1.50 2.84 -5.47
N TYR A 77 -0.81 2.28 -4.50
CA TYR A 77 0.46 1.59 -4.70
C TYR A 77 0.33 0.42 -5.69
N GLU A 78 -0.62 -0.47 -5.44
CA GLU A 78 -0.79 -1.66 -6.28
C GLU A 78 -1.16 -1.33 -7.73
N THR A 79 -2.00 -0.33 -7.96
CA THR A 79 -2.36 0.10 -9.31
C THR A 79 -1.11 0.51 -10.09
N ILE A 80 -0.28 1.34 -9.50
CA ILE A 80 0.96 1.81 -10.13
C ILE A 80 1.95 0.66 -10.30
N TYR A 81 2.16 -0.13 -9.25
CA TYR A 81 3.07 -1.28 -9.28
C TYR A 81 2.72 -2.26 -10.40
N ARG A 82 1.45 -2.65 -10.47
CA ARG A 82 0.98 -3.61 -11.47
C ARG A 82 1.06 -3.06 -12.89
N LEU A 83 0.75 -1.77 -13.07
CA LEU A 83 0.89 -1.13 -14.37
C LEU A 83 2.35 -1.15 -14.83
N LEU A 84 3.29 -0.77 -13.96
CA LEU A 84 4.71 -0.76 -14.29
C LEU A 84 5.25 -2.15 -14.61
N THR A 85 4.90 -3.16 -13.81
CA THR A 85 5.33 -4.54 -14.08
C THR A 85 4.70 -5.09 -15.36
N ASP A 86 3.44 -4.76 -15.64
CA ASP A 86 2.77 -5.13 -16.90
C ASP A 86 3.47 -4.53 -18.12
N LEU A 87 4.06 -3.33 -17.96
CA LEU A 87 4.83 -2.66 -19.02
C LEU A 87 6.28 -3.14 -19.11
N GLY A 88 6.66 -4.10 -18.31
CA GLY A 88 7.99 -4.72 -18.36
C GLY A 88 9.02 -4.13 -17.40
N VAL A 89 8.61 -3.26 -16.49
CA VAL A 89 9.53 -2.73 -15.48
C VAL A 89 9.83 -3.83 -14.45
N ASP A 90 11.10 -3.97 -14.07
CA ASP A 90 11.54 -4.91 -13.06
C ASP A 90 10.78 -4.74 -11.74
N LYS A 91 10.45 -5.84 -11.08
CA LYS A 91 9.64 -5.83 -9.86
C LYS A 91 10.20 -4.95 -8.76
N LYS A 92 11.51 -4.99 -8.55
CA LYS A 92 12.17 -4.16 -7.53
C LYS A 92 12.05 -2.68 -7.85
N THR A 93 12.36 -2.31 -9.08
CA THR A 93 12.25 -0.93 -9.57
C THR A 93 10.80 -0.45 -9.52
N ALA A 94 9.87 -1.29 -9.97
CA ALA A 94 8.44 -0.97 -9.95
C ALA A 94 7.93 -0.72 -8.53
N ALA A 95 8.37 -1.52 -7.55
CA ALA A 95 8.00 -1.34 -6.15
C ALA A 95 8.51 -0.01 -5.58
N GLU A 96 9.77 0.33 -5.86
CA GLU A 96 10.37 1.58 -5.41
C GLU A 96 9.69 2.80 -6.04
N ASP A 97 9.46 2.75 -7.35
CA ASP A 97 8.83 3.85 -8.08
C ASP A 97 7.36 3.99 -7.72
N ALA A 98 6.61 2.89 -7.57
CA ALA A 98 5.22 2.93 -7.16
C ALA A 98 5.05 3.57 -5.79
N CYS A 99 5.97 3.30 -4.87
CA CYS A 99 5.98 3.92 -3.54
C CYS A 99 6.15 5.45 -3.64
N ARG A 100 7.07 5.91 -4.49
CA ARG A 100 7.30 7.35 -4.70
C ARG A 100 6.14 8.02 -5.43
N MET A 101 5.64 7.40 -6.48
CA MET A 101 4.57 7.94 -7.31
C MET A 101 3.24 8.03 -6.55
N GLU A 102 2.95 7.03 -5.72
CA GLU A 102 1.72 6.98 -4.94
C GLU A 102 1.55 8.22 -4.05
N HIS A 103 2.62 8.74 -3.47
CA HIS A 103 2.58 9.91 -2.60
C HIS A 103 2.33 11.22 -3.36
N GLY A 104 2.69 11.31 -4.62
CA GLY A 104 2.63 12.54 -5.40
C GLY A 104 1.54 12.58 -6.47
N ILE A 105 0.84 11.49 -6.71
CA ILE A 105 -0.15 11.41 -7.79
C ILE A 105 -1.54 11.87 -7.30
N SER A 106 -2.23 12.65 -8.14
CA SER A 106 -3.61 13.04 -7.86
C SER A 106 -4.57 11.86 -8.04
N GLU A 107 -5.76 11.96 -7.44
CA GLU A 107 -6.80 10.94 -7.61
C GLU A 107 -7.27 10.85 -9.07
N GLU A 108 -7.36 11.97 -9.77
CA GLU A 108 -7.72 12.03 -11.17
C GLU A 108 -6.71 11.25 -12.05
N SER A 109 -5.42 11.51 -11.84
CA SER A 109 -4.37 10.80 -12.57
C SER A 109 -4.32 9.32 -12.21
N LEU A 110 -4.50 8.97 -10.94
CA LEU A 110 -4.55 7.58 -10.51
C LEU A 110 -5.72 6.84 -11.17
N LYS A 111 -6.89 7.47 -11.24
CA LYS A 111 -8.06 6.89 -11.92
C LYS A 111 -7.77 6.64 -13.40
N ALA A 112 -7.11 7.58 -14.07
CA ALA A 112 -6.72 7.42 -15.48
C ALA A 112 -5.77 6.22 -15.66
N LEU A 113 -4.79 6.06 -14.75
CA LEU A 113 -3.88 4.91 -14.79
C LEU A 113 -4.61 3.59 -14.51
N CYS A 114 -5.57 3.60 -13.60
CA CYS A 114 -6.40 2.43 -13.29
C CYS A 114 -7.22 2.00 -14.52
N ASP A 115 -7.84 2.95 -15.19
CA ASP A 115 -8.61 2.70 -16.41
C ASP A 115 -7.72 2.15 -17.54
N LEU A 116 -6.53 2.71 -17.71
CA LEU A 116 -5.54 2.23 -18.66
C LEU A 116 -5.15 0.78 -18.37
N ARG A 117 -4.91 0.44 -17.11
CA ARG A 117 -4.57 -0.92 -16.74
C ARG A 117 -5.68 -1.92 -17.06
N GLN A 118 -6.93 -1.56 -16.79
CA GLN A 118 -8.08 -2.39 -17.13
C GLN A 118 -8.20 -2.59 -18.64
N PHE A 119 -8.00 -1.55 -19.42
CA PHE A 119 -7.99 -1.59 -20.88
C PHE A 119 -6.91 -2.55 -21.41
N LEU A 120 -5.70 -2.46 -20.89
CA LEU A 120 -4.59 -3.35 -21.26
C LEU A 120 -4.89 -4.81 -20.91
N ARG A 121 -5.56 -5.09 -19.82
CA ARG A 121 -5.96 -6.45 -19.44
C ARG A 121 -6.99 -7.02 -20.42
N VAL A 122 -7.94 -6.22 -20.84
CA VAL A 122 -8.95 -6.63 -21.85
C VAL A 122 -8.27 -6.96 -23.19
N ILE A 123 -7.37 -6.11 -23.66
CA ILE A 123 -6.60 -6.34 -24.90
C ILE A 123 -5.80 -7.63 -24.82
N ARG A 124 -5.11 -7.90 -23.72
CA ARG A 124 -4.32 -9.12 -23.52
C ARG A 124 -5.19 -10.38 -23.55
N ARG A 125 -6.36 -10.34 -22.92
CA ARG A 125 -7.32 -11.45 -22.95
C ARG A 125 -7.81 -11.72 -24.39
N THR A 126 -8.14 -10.68 -25.14
CA THR A 126 -8.57 -10.79 -26.53
C THR A 126 -7.46 -11.38 -27.40
N SER A 127 -6.21 -10.93 -27.25
CA SER A 127 -5.06 -11.45 -27.98
C SER A 127 -4.76 -12.92 -27.67
N SER A 128 -4.91 -13.35 -26.41
CA SER A 128 -4.70 -14.74 -26.03
C SER A 128 -5.79 -15.67 -26.58
N LEU A 129 -7.03 -15.18 -26.67
CA LEU A 129 -8.14 -15.92 -27.28
C LEU A 129 -7.93 -16.08 -28.78
N GLN A 130 -7.41 -15.07 -29.48
CA GLN A 130 -7.11 -15.15 -30.92
C GLN A 130 -5.96 -16.10 -31.24
N ARG A 131 -5.03 -16.31 -30.31
CA ARG A 131 -3.91 -17.26 -30.49
C ARG A 131 -4.33 -18.72 -30.37
N THR A 132 -5.46 -19.02 -29.75
CA THR A 132 -5.96 -20.38 -29.61
C THR A 132 -6.80 -20.84 -30.79
N ASP A 133 -7.20 -19.93 -31.67
CA ASP A 133 -8.00 -20.21 -32.85
C ASP A 133 -7.15 -20.36 -34.14
N GLU A 134 -5.83 -20.23 -34.04
CA GLU A 134 -4.87 -20.53 -35.10
C GLU A 134 -4.19 -21.89 -34.84
#